data_71c0500befb06c20473674246d401750
#
_entry.id   71c0500befb06c20473674246d401750
#
_cell.length_a   1.000
_cell.length_b   1.000
_cell.length_c   1.000
_cell.angle_alpha   90.00
_cell.angle_beta   90.00
_cell.angle_gamma   90.00
#
_symmetry.space_group_name_H-M   'P 1'
#
loop_
_entity.id
_entity.type
_entity.pdbx_description
1 polymer ?
#
loop_
_entity_poly.entity_id
_entity_poly.type
_entity_poly.pdbx_seq_one_letter_code
_entity_poly.pdbx_strand_id
1 'polypeptide(L)'
;MYPGMTQMDFGYFRVPIKNKIDGSPCGVSIFDSAIDQIRKADIQGARLDWEFESGERAIHVDNRALRHVRREDGKVKTFLSKLNNRLYKGLDIEDGDKELFKEFSPELREQGFINGLEKYYRLIEFSVGLAYGDLSDVQYVDKTATEIKSSKARKYNRVTAIQEKLKLCLEDFVAGVAFYNGLYTSGYELKCKFNDSILTDEEAERQQDRQDVSMGVMSLAEYRAKWYGETEEEAEKKLPEVNGVME
;
A
#
# COMPACT_ATOMS: atom_id res chain seq x y z
N MET A 1 -10.47 22.46 30.16
CA MET A 1 -9.31 22.07 30.99
C MET A 1 -9.71 22.25 32.45
N TYR A 2 -9.57 21.25 33.30
CA TYR A 2 -9.95 21.33 34.71
C TYR A 2 -8.91 22.12 35.52
N PRO A 3 -9.31 22.80 36.62
CA PRO A 3 -8.38 23.50 37.47
C PRO A 3 -7.27 22.54 37.99
N GLY A 4 -6.01 22.92 37.81
CA GLY A 4 -4.85 22.10 38.20
C GLY A 4 -4.31 21.16 37.12
N MET A 5 -4.92 21.12 35.94
CA MET A 5 -4.46 20.35 34.79
C MET A 5 -3.74 21.25 33.79
N THR A 6 -2.54 20.88 33.36
CA THR A 6 -1.73 21.64 32.41
C THR A 6 -1.78 21.07 31.00
N GLN A 7 -2.25 19.81 30.85
CA GLN A 7 -2.40 19.11 29.59
C GLN A 7 -3.89 18.91 29.26
N MET A 8 -4.17 18.46 28.04
CA MET A 8 -5.54 18.09 27.65
C MET A 8 -5.97 16.82 28.38
N ASP A 9 -7.27 16.70 28.66
CA ASP A 9 -7.89 15.53 29.31
C ASP A 9 -8.37 14.47 28.31
N PHE A 10 -8.05 14.68 27.04
CA PHE A 10 -8.34 13.75 25.96
C PHE A 10 -7.20 13.73 24.93
N GLY A 11 -6.99 12.58 24.28
CA GLY A 11 -6.04 12.45 23.18
C GLY A 11 -6.64 12.95 21.86
N TYR A 12 -5.94 13.84 21.19
CA TYR A 12 -6.29 14.28 19.84
C TYR A 12 -5.19 13.90 18.85
N PHE A 13 -5.48 12.91 18.02
CA PHE A 13 -4.57 12.48 16.96
C PHE A 13 -4.91 13.15 15.63
N ARG A 14 -3.89 13.72 14.98
CA ARG A 14 -3.97 14.18 13.60
C ARG A 14 -2.73 13.79 12.82
N VAL A 15 -2.90 13.49 11.55
CA VAL A 15 -1.77 13.23 10.63
C VAL A 15 -0.88 14.50 10.55
N PRO A 16 0.46 14.35 10.63
CA PRO A 16 1.39 15.48 10.63
C PRO A 16 1.58 16.09 9.23
N ILE A 17 0.47 16.45 8.61
CA ILE A 17 0.41 17.12 7.30
C ILE A 17 -0.28 18.48 7.50
N LYS A 18 0.30 19.51 6.88
CA LYS A 18 -0.30 20.85 6.92
C LYS A 18 -1.59 20.86 6.11
N ASN A 19 -2.69 21.31 6.75
CA ASN A 19 -3.93 21.57 6.06
C ASN A 19 -3.75 22.77 5.11
N LYS A 20 -3.81 22.51 3.81
CA LYS A 20 -3.70 23.51 2.75
C LYS A 20 -5.06 23.91 2.19
N ILE A 21 -6.14 23.26 2.62
CA ILE A 21 -7.50 23.49 2.09
C ILE A 21 -8.05 24.79 2.64
N ASP A 22 -8.04 24.95 3.97
CA ASP A 22 -8.59 26.10 4.67
C ASP A 22 -7.63 26.72 5.70
N GLY A 23 -6.43 26.14 5.88
CA GLY A 23 -5.45 26.58 6.84
C GLY A 23 -5.82 26.34 8.31
N SER A 24 -6.93 25.64 8.56
CA SER A 24 -7.41 25.33 9.92
C SER A 24 -6.47 24.35 10.63
N PRO A 25 -6.56 24.21 11.96
CA PRO A 25 -5.82 23.22 12.72
C PRO A 25 -6.37 21.77 12.54
N CYS A 26 -7.42 21.59 11.76
CA CYS A 26 -7.98 20.28 11.47
C CYS A 26 -7.00 19.39 10.70
N GLY A 27 -7.03 18.10 10.99
CA GLY A 27 -6.24 17.12 10.25
C GLY A 27 -6.75 16.93 8.82
N VAL A 28 -5.86 16.60 7.91
CA VAL A 28 -6.17 16.19 6.54
C VAL A 28 -5.80 14.72 6.35
N SER A 29 -6.39 14.09 5.34
CA SER A 29 -6.08 12.70 5.05
C SER A 29 -4.61 12.53 4.62
N ILE A 30 -4.00 11.39 4.94
CA ILE A 30 -2.64 11.05 4.53
C ILE A 30 -2.48 11.03 3.00
N PHE A 31 -3.56 10.73 2.28
CA PHE A 31 -3.58 10.69 0.81
C PHE A 31 -4.11 11.98 0.15
N ASP A 32 -4.34 13.04 0.92
CA ASP A 32 -4.84 14.32 0.40
C ASP A 32 -4.03 14.84 -0.80
N SER A 33 -2.70 14.77 -0.69
CA SER A 33 -1.78 15.19 -1.76
C SER A 33 -1.84 14.30 -3.02
N ALA A 34 -2.47 13.14 -2.95
CA ALA A 34 -2.53 12.14 -4.03
C ALA A 34 -3.92 11.96 -4.63
N ILE A 35 -4.93 12.72 -4.20
CA ILE A 35 -6.34 12.54 -4.63
C ILE A 35 -6.49 12.55 -6.15
N ASP A 36 -5.83 13.46 -6.85
CA ASP A 36 -5.92 13.54 -8.31
C ASP A 36 -5.29 12.33 -9.00
N GLN A 37 -4.19 11.82 -8.46
CA GLN A 37 -3.52 10.64 -8.96
C GLN A 37 -4.35 9.37 -8.71
N ILE A 38 -4.97 9.27 -7.53
CA ILE A 38 -5.89 8.18 -7.17
C ILE A 38 -7.09 8.17 -8.14
N ARG A 39 -7.71 9.33 -8.38
CA ARG A 39 -8.81 9.43 -9.35
C ARG A 39 -8.40 9.02 -10.76
N LYS A 40 -7.20 9.40 -11.20
CA LYS A 40 -6.68 8.99 -12.51
C LYS A 40 -6.36 7.49 -12.58
N ALA A 41 -5.87 6.90 -11.48
CA ALA A 41 -5.65 5.46 -11.38
C ALA A 41 -6.98 4.69 -11.46
N ASP A 42 -8.02 5.15 -10.78
CA ASP A 42 -9.36 4.58 -10.82
C ASP A 42 -9.95 4.60 -12.24
N ILE A 43 -9.88 5.75 -12.92
CA ILE A 43 -10.30 5.85 -14.33
C ILE A 43 -9.48 4.91 -15.23
N GLN A 44 -8.19 4.76 -14.98
CA GLN A 44 -7.34 3.87 -15.77
C GLN A 44 -7.68 2.40 -15.52
N GLY A 45 -8.02 2.03 -14.27
CA GLY A 45 -8.55 0.71 -13.94
C GLY A 45 -9.84 0.40 -14.70
N ALA A 46 -10.80 1.32 -14.66
CA ALA A 46 -12.06 1.16 -15.41
C ALA A 46 -11.85 1.02 -16.93
N ARG A 47 -10.82 1.68 -17.48
CA ARG A 47 -10.46 1.52 -18.90
C ARG A 47 -9.87 0.15 -19.21
N LEU A 48 -9.09 -0.41 -18.28
CA LEU A 48 -8.56 -1.76 -18.39
C LEU A 48 -9.69 -2.79 -18.38
N ASP A 49 -10.63 -2.66 -17.45
CA ASP A 49 -11.82 -3.53 -17.40
C ASP A 49 -12.63 -3.45 -18.69
N TRP A 50 -12.84 -2.23 -19.21
CA TRP A 50 -13.51 -2.02 -20.47
C TRP A 50 -12.76 -2.64 -21.66
N GLU A 51 -11.42 -2.61 -21.68
CA GLU A 51 -10.62 -3.25 -22.72
C GLU A 51 -10.86 -4.77 -22.76
N PHE A 52 -10.94 -5.42 -21.59
CA PHE A 52 -11.26 -6.84 -21.52
C PHE A 52 -12.71 -7.12 -21.95
N GLU A 53 -13.68 -6.32 -21.50
CA GLU A 53 -15.08 -6.50 -21.91
C GLU A 53 -15.29 -6.26 -23.40
N SER A 54 -14.74 -5.19 -23.95
CA SER A 54 -14.91 -4.81 -25.35
C SER A 54 -14.11 -5.70 -26.29
N GLY A 55 -12.98 -6.24 -25.82
CA GLY A 55 -12.11 -7.14 -26.55
C GLY A 55 -12.54 -8.60 -26.52
N GLU A 56 -13.69 -8.95 -25.89
CA GLU A 56 -14.18 -10.32 -25.90
C GLU A 56 -14.33 -10.86 -27.31
N ARG A 57 -13.79 -12.04 -27.52
CA ARG A 57 -13.95 -12.74 -28.79
C ARG A 57 -15.44 -12.94 -29.11
N ALA A 58 -15.85 -12.48 -30.27
CA ALA A 58 -17.20 -12.66 -30.76
C ALA A 58 -17.19 -13.22 -32.19
N ILE A 59 -18.22 -13.97 -32.52
CA ILE A 59 -18.50 -14.42 -33.89
C ILE A 59 -19.75 -13.68 -34.38
N HIS A 60 -19.55 -12.78 -35.30
CA HIS A 60 -20.63 -12.07 -35.95
C HIS A 60 -21.27 -12.98 -36.97
N VAL A 61 -22.55 -13.18 -36.87
CA VAL A 61 -23.33 -14.03 -37.75
C VAL A 61 -24.34 -13.18 -38.48
N ASP A 62 -24.37 -13.29 -39.80
CA ASP A 62 -25.38 -12.60 -40.58
C ASP A 62 -26.79 -13.03 -40.18
N ASN A 63 -27.69 -12.09 -39.99
CA ASN A 63 -29.09 -12.36 -39.66
C ASN A 63 -29.78 -13.29 -40.65
N ARG A 64 -29.32 -13.31 -41.91
CA ARG A 64 -29.78 -14.23 -42.96
C ARG A 64 -29.48 -15.71 -42.63
N ALA A 65 -28.38 -15.97 -41.87
CA ALA A 65 -28.00 -17.31 -41.45
C ALA A 65 -28.75 -17.78 -40.19
N LEU A 66 -29.47 -16.87 -39.52
CA LEU A 66 -30.19 -17.16 -38.29
C LEU A 66 -31.58 -17.68 -38.56
N ARG A 67 -32.01 -18.62 -37.73
CA ARG A 67 -33.35 -19.21 -37.83
C ARG A 67 -34.39 -18.25 -37.21
N HIS A 68 -35.31 -17.75 -38.04
CA HIS A 68 -36.41 -16.91 -37.60
C HIS A 68 -37.67 -17.78 -37.31
N VAL A 69 -38.14 -17.76 -36.10
CA VAL A 69 -39.38 -18.44 -35.70
C VAL A 69 -40.42 -17.37 -35.38
N ARG A 70 -41.55 -17.41 -36.12
CA ARG A 70 -42.69 -16.53 -35.90
C ARG A 70 -43.48 -17.05 -34.71
N ARG A 71 -43.67 -16.24 -33.68
CA ARG A 71 -44.57 -16.59 -32.56
C ARG A 71 -46.04 -16.31 -32.94
N GLU A 72 -46.94 -16.92 -32.19
CA GLU A 72 -48.38 -16.72 -32.35
C GLU A 72 -48.82 -15.26 -32.11
N ASP A 73 -48.04 -14.46 -31.36
CA ASP A 73 -48.21 -13.02 -31.12
C ASP A 73 -47.75 -12.13 -32.30
N GLY A 74 -47.35 -12.74 -33.42
CA GLY A 74 -46.88 -12.03 -34.62
C GLY A 74 -45.46 -11.51 -34.54
N LYS A 75 -44.76 -11.60 -33.40
CA LYS A 75 -43.37 -11.18 -33.25
C LYS A 75 -42.43 -12.25 -33.75
N VAL A 76 -41.42 -11.81 -34.52
CA VAL A 76 -40.35 -12.69 -35.00
C VAL A 76 -39.27 -12.78 -33.93
N LYS A 77 -39.00 -13.98 -33.44
CA LYS A 77 -37.88 -14.23 -32.56
C LYS A 77 -36.79 -14.96 -33.32
N THR A 78 -35.64 -14.32 -33.40
CA THR A 78 -34.44 -14.87 -34.02
C THR A 78 -33.73 -15.79 -33.02
N PHE A 79 -33.55 -17.06 -33.41
CA PHE A 79 -32.86 -18.02 -32.57
C PHE A 79 -31.50 -18.40 -33.15
N LEU A 80 -30.46 -18.12 -32.37
CA LEU A 80 -29.21 -18.86 -32.42
C LEU A 80 -29.44 -20.16 -31.61
N SER A 81 -30.02 -21.18 -32.26
CA SER A 81 -30.41 -22.40 -31.56
C SER A 81 -29.18 -23.06 -30.93
N LYS A 82 -29.12 -23.12 -29.58
CA LYS A 82 -28.10 -23.76 -28.77
C LYS A 82 -26.69 -23.12 -28.78
N LEU A 83 -26.49 -21.96 -29.40
CA LEU A 83 -25.22 -21.27 -29.39
C LEU A 83 -25.17 -20.29 -28.23
N ASN A 84 -23.99 -20.09 -27.66
CA ASN A 84 -23.78 -19.15 -26.56
C ASN A 84 -23.97 -17.72 -27.07
N ASN A 85 -24.98 -17.00 -26.57
CA ASN A 85 -25.31 -15.62 -26.98
C ASN A 85 -24.16 -14.61 -26.67
N ARG A 86 -23.23 -14.95 -25.78
CA ARG A 86 -22.04 -14.12 -25.50
C ARG A 86 -21.01 -14.20 -26.63
N LEU A 87 -20.86 -15.38 -27.23
CA LEU A 87 -19.90 -15.59 -28.31
C LEU A 87 -20.46 -15.22 -29.69
N TYR A 88 -21.75 -15.49 -29.93
CA TYR A 88 -22.39 -15.30 -31.24
C TYR A 88 -23.32 -14.07 -31.22
N LYS A 89 -23.04 -13.10 -32.07
CA LYS A 89 -23.85 -11.89 -32.21
C LYS A 89 -24.41 -11.78 -33.63
N GLY A 90 -25.74 -11.67 -33.74
CA GLY A 90 -26.41 -11.45 -35.01
C GLY A 90 -26.23 -9.99 -35.45
N LEU A 91 -25.73 -9.77 -36.65
CA LEU A 91 -25.59 -8.46 -37.28
C LEU A 91 -26.14 -8.52 -38.70
N ASP A 92 -26.57 -7.36 -39.23
CA ASP A 92 -26.85 -7.21 -40.65
C ASP A 92 -25.54 -6.88 -41.37
N ILE A 93 -25.00 -7.87 -42.08
CA ILE A 93 -23.78 -7.69 -42.89
C ILE A 93 -24.19 -7.17 -44.27
N GLU A 94 -23.57 -6.09 -44.71
CA GLU A 94 -23.93 -5.46 -46.02
C GLU A 94 -23.76 -6.41 -47.20
N ASP A 95 -24.63 -6.23 -48.19
CA ASP A 95 -24.84 -7.15 -49.36
C ASP A 95 -23.60 -7.43 -50.24
N GLY A 96 -22.45 -6.79 -49.96
CA GLY A 96 -21.21 -7.00 -50.72
C GLY A 96 -20.35 -8.17 -50.19
N ASP A 97 -20.56 -8.60 -48.94
CA ASP A 97 -19.77 -9.64 -48.32
C ASP A 97 -20.47 -11.02 -48.45
N LYS A 98 -19.81 -11.95 -49.11
CA LYS A 98 -20.29 -13.31 -49.26
C LYS A 98 -20.12 -14.16 -47.97
N GLU A 99 -19.47 -13.60 -46.96
CA GLU A 99 -19.17 -14.28 -45.69
C GLU A 99 -20.36 -14.14 -44.73
N LEU A 100 -20.98 -15.26 -44.37
CA LEU A 100 -22.06 -15.31 -43.41
C LEU A 100 -21.58 -15.27 -41.94
N PHE A 101 -20.28 -15.38 -41.72
CA PHE A 101 -19.62 -15.39 -40.40
C PHE A 101 -18.37 -14.54 -40.42
N LYS A 102 -18.22 -13.67 -39.44
CA LYS A 102 -17.03 -12.85 -39.27
C LYS A 102 -16.54 -12.94 -37.83
N GLU A 103 -15.32 -13.37 -37.66
CA GLU A 103 -14.70 -13.43 -36.33
C GLU A 103 -14.25 -12.05 -35.93
N PHE A 104 -14.62 -11.64 -34.70
CA PHE A 104 -14.12 -10.47 -34.02
C PHE A 104 -13.22 -10.93 -32.89
N SER A 105 -11.92 -10.72 -33.02
CA SER A 105 -10.90 -11.08 -32.03
C SER A 105 -9.80 -10.02 -32.07
N PRO A 106 -10.06 -8.82 -31.53
CA PRO A 106 -9.06 -7.75 -31.53
C PRO A 106 -7.89 -8.10 -30.61
N GLU A 107 -6.72 -7.59 -30.95
CA GLU A 107 -5.59 -7.63 -30.03
C GLU A 107 -5.88 -6.72 -28.82
N LEU A 108 -5.69 -7.25 -27.61
CA LEU A 108 -5.85 -6.49 -26.38
C LEU A 108 -4.65 -5.57 -26.17
N ARG A 109 -4.92 -4.34 -25.74
CA ARG A 109 -3.90 -3.33 -25.41
C ARG A 109 -3.61 -3.26 -23.92
N GLU A 110 -3.84 -4.35 -23.21
CA GLU A 110 -3.75 -4.44 -21.73
C GLU A 110 -2.43 -3.92 -21.20
N GLN A 111 -1.31 -4.22 -21.86
CA GLN A 111 0.01 -3.79 -21.42
C GLN A 111 0.14 -2.26 -21.34
N GLY A 112 -0.44 -1.56 -22.29
CA GLY A 112 -0.45 -0.08 -22.30
C GLY A 112 -1.25 0.50 -21.12
N PHE A 113 -2.38 -0.13 -20.77
CA PHE A 113 -3.20 0.27 -19.66
C PHE A 113 -2.54 -0.06 -18.32
N ILE A 114 -1.93 -1.25 -18.19
CA ILE A 114 -1.18 -1.67 -17.00
C ILE A 114 0.01 -0.71 -16.76
N ASN A 115 0.79 -0.40 -17.78
CA ASN A 115 1.91 0.54 -17.67
C ASN A 115 1.44 1.94 -17.24
N GLY A 116 0.29 2.38 -17.72
CA GLY A 116 -0.35 3.62 -17.29
C GLY A 116 -0.76 3.61 -15.84
N LEU A 117 -1.36 2.53 -15.36
CA LEU A 117 -1.79 2.32 -13.99
C LEU A 117 -0.59 2.30 -13.04
N GLU A 118 0.46 1.55 -13.39
CA GLU A 118 1.73 1.49 -12.66
C GLU A 118 2.38 2.87 -12.49
N LYS A 119 2.31 3.71 -13.51
CA LYS A 119 2.79 5.10 -13.43
C LYS A 119 2.02 5.91 -12.40
N TYR A 120 0.70 5.75 -12.32
CA TYR A 120 -0.11 6.43 -11.30
C TYR A 120 0.18 5.90 -9.90
N TYR A 121 0.37 4.60 -9.70
CA TYR A 121 0.74 4.03 -8.42
C TYR A 121 2.07 4.61 -7.90
N ARG A 122 3.07 4.76 -8.76
CA ARG A 122 4.35 5.41 -8.39
C ARG A 122 4.18 6.88 -8.01
N LEU A 123 3.31 7.61 -8.68
CA LEU A 123 3.01 9.00 -8.33
C LEU A 123 2.28 9.10 -6.99
N ILE A 124 1.39 8.15 -6.69
CA ILE A 124 0.70 8.05 -5.40
C ILE A 124 1.71 7.74 -4.30
N GLU A 125 2.57 6.73 -4.47
CA GLU A 125 3.64 6.40 -3.53
C GLU A 125 4.51 7.61 -3.19
N PHE A 126 4.92 8.35 -4.21
CA PHE A 126 5.72 9.55 -4.03
C PHE A 126 4.97 10.62 -3.25
N SER A 127 3.73 10.91 -3.61
CA SER A 127 2.92 11.98 -3.02
C SER A 127 2.52 11.69 -1.57
N VAL A 128 2.22 10.44 -1.26
CA VAL A 128 1.85 9.98 0.10
C VAL A 128 3.07 9.81 1.00
N GLY A 129 4.25 9.61 0.41
CA GLY A 129 5.50 9.38 1.14
C GLY A 129 5.75 7.90 1.43
N LEU A 130 5.24 7.02 0.59
CA LEU A 130 5.52 5.58 0.61
C LEU A 130 6.86 5.27 -0.06
N ALA A 131 7.35 4.06 0.14
CA ALA A 131 8.48 3.54 -0.60
C ALA A 131 8.04 3.07 -1.99
N TYR A 132 8.98 2.97 -2.91
CA TYR A 132 8.72 2.37 -4.20
C TYR A 132 8.51 0.87 -4.06
N GLY A 133 7.43 0.37 -4.68
CA GLY A 133 7.03 -1.02 -4.61
C GLY A 133 6.07 -1.32 -3.46
N ASP A 134 5.61 -0.31 -2.71
CA ASP A 134 4.54 -0.48 -1.73
C ASP A 134 3.17 -0.68 -2.42
N LEU A 135 2.95 -0.04 -3.57
CA LEU A 135 1.74 -0.13 -4.40
C LEU A 135 2.07 -0.57 -5.83
N SER A 136 3.18 -0.07 -6.40
CA SER A 136 3.62 -0.35 -7.76
C SER A 136 4.44 -1.64 -7.82
N ASP A 137 4.46 -2.31 -8.99
CA ASP A 137 5.30 -3.48 -9.20
C ASP A 137 6.78 -3.08 -9.30
N VAL A 138 7.59 -3.73 -8.50
CA VAL A 138 9.06 -3.50 -8.44
C VAL A 138 9.75 -3.92 -9.73
N GLN A 139 9.22 -4.91 -10.46
CA GLN A 139 9.86 -5.48 -11.66
C GLN A 139 9.95 -4.51 -12.85
N TYR A 140 9.10 -3.47 -12.85
CA TYR A 140 9.06 -2.49 -13.93
C TYR A 140 10.00 -1.27 -13.74
N VAL A 141 10.93 -1.33 -12.80
CA VAL A 141 11.76 -0.15 -12.49
C VAL A 141 13.21 -0.50 -12.35
N ASP A 142 13.99 -0.11 -13.37
CA ASP A 142 15.43 0.04 -13.24
C ASP A 142 15.74 1.21 -12.29
N LYS A 143 15.92 0.92 -11.00
CA LYS A 143 16.28 1.93 -10.00
C LYS A 143 17.64 1.64 -9.43
N THR A 144 18.38 2.71 -9.23
CA THR A 144 19.66 2.66 -8.54
C THR A 144 19.46 2.34 -7.05
N ALA A 145 20.43 1.69 -6.42
CA ALA A 145 20.43 1.42 -4.99
C ALA A 145 20.21 2.70 -4.15
N THR A 146 20.68 3.86 -4.65
CA THR A 146 20.51 5.17 -4.01
C THR A 146 19.05 5.61 -4.02
N GLU A 147 18.32 5.41 -5.11
CA GLU A 147 16.90 5.76 -5.20
C GLU A 147 16.04 4.87 -4.30
N ILE A 148 16.37 3.59 -4.19
CA ILE A 148 15.69 2.66 -3.27
C ILE A 148 15.92 3.09 -1.82
N LYS A 149 17.15 3.39 -1.43
CA LYS A 149 17.46 3.90 -0.08
C LYS A 149 16.72 5.21 0.22
N SER A 150 16.69 6.12 -0.74
CA SER A 150 15.99 7.41 -0.62
C SER A 150 14.47 7.25 -0.43
N SER A 151 13.86 6.28 -1.13
CA SER A 151 12.42 6.00 -0.98
C SER A 151 12.10 5.35 0.37
N LYS A 152 12.93 4.42 0.83
CA LYS A 152 12.82 3.81 2.17
C LYS A 152 12.96 4.87 3.27
N ALA A 153 13.94 5.79 3.18
CA ALA A 153 14.11 6.89 4.12
C ALA A 153 12.88 7.81 4.16
N ARG A 154 12.24 8.09 3.03
CA ARG A 154 11.01 8.86 2.96
C ARG A 154 9.87 8.19 3.72
N LYS A 155 9.68 6.89 3.50
CA LYS A 155 8.68 6.08 4.24
C LYS A 155 8.96 6.09 5.73
N TYR A 156 10.22 5.88 6.12
CA TYR A 156 10.66 5.96 7.52
C TYR A 156 10.27 7.28 8.15
N ASN A 157 10.69 8.41 7.56
CA ASN A 157 10.37 9.74 8.07
C ASN A 157 8.86 9.99 8.19
N ARG A 158 8.07 9.47 7.25
CA ARG A 158 6.61 9.60 7.29
C ARG A 158 6.02 8.82 8.46
N VAL A 159 6.42 7.57 8.64
CA VAL A 159 5.94 6.72 9.73
C VAL A 159 6.37 7.26 11.09
N THR A 160 7.64 7.65 11.25
CA THR A 160 8.16 8.23 12.49
C THR A 160 7.39 9.52 12.88
N ALA A 161 7.12 10.39 11.91
CA ALA A 161 6.33 11.59 12.19
C ALA A 161 4.89 11.29 12.64
N ILE A 162 4.29 10.22 12.13
CA ILE A 162 2.95 9.75 12.55
C ILE A 162 3.02 9.16 13.97
N GLN A 163 4.04 8.33 14.26
CA GLN A 163 4.26 7.73 15.56
C GLN A 163 4.50 8.80 16.64
N GLU A 164 5.29 9.83 16.36
CA GLU A 164 5.48 10.97 17.28
C GLU A 164 4.16 11.67 17.61
N LYS A 165 3.31 11.91 16.60
CA LYS A 165 1.98 12.49 16.84
C LYS A 165 1.06 11.58 17.61
N LEU A 166 1.14 10.27 17.37
CA LEU A 166 0.40 9.29 18.15
C LEU A 166 0.87 9.25 19.59
N LYS A 167 2.19 9.30 19.83
CA LYS A 167 2.76 9.38 21.17
C LYS A 167 2.23 10.57 21.96
N LEU A 168 2.26 11.77 21.36
CA LEU A 168 1.69 12.97 21.99
C LEU A 168 0.20 12.82 22.32
N CYS A 169 -0.58 12.23 21.41
CA CYS A 169 -2.00 11.94 21.64
C CYS A 169 -2.20 10.99 22.83
N LEU A 170 -1.35 9.96 22.96
CA LEU A 170 -1.38 9.02 24.08
C LEU A 170 -0.94 9.66 25.40
N GLU A 171 0.05 10.55 25.37
CA GLU A 171 0.48 11.33 26.53
C GLU A 171 -0.65 12.19 27.10
N ASP A 172 -1.39 12.92 26.24
CA ASP A 172 -2.56 13.71 26.62
C ASP A 172 -3.67 12.81 27.20
N PHE A 173 -3.96 11.69 26.52
CA PHE A 173 -4.97 10.73 26.99
C PHE A 173 -4.63 10.15 28.37
N VAL A 174 -3.37 9.72 28.57
CA VAL A 174 -2.91 9.17 29.85
C VAL A 174 -2.91 10.23 30.95
N ALA A 175 -2.60 11.50 30.62
CA ALA A 175 -2.71 12.61 31.57
C ALA A 175 -4.14 12.78 32.07
N GLY A 176 -5.15 12.69 31.17
CA GLY A 176 -6.56 12.68 31.55
C GLY A 176 -6.93 11.53 32.48
N VAL A 177 -6.51 10.30 32.13
CA VAL A 177 -6.75 9.11 32.95
C VAL A 177 -6.08 9.24 34.33
N ALA A 178 -4.83 9.72 34.39
CA ALA A 178 -4.10 9.93 35.63
C ALA A 178 -4.79 10.99 36.52
N PHE A 179 -5.29 12.06 35.89
CA PHE A 179 -6.04 13.09 36.63
C PHE A 179 -7.30 12.55 37.29
N TYR A 180 -8.14 11.82 36.55
CA TYR A 180 -9.37 11.24 37.08
C TYR A 180 -9.13 10.15 38.13
N ASN A 181 -7.98 9.49 38.10
CA ASN A 181 -7.58 8.51 39.12
C ASN A 181 -6.78 9.10 40.28
N GLY A 182 -6.61 10.42 40.32
CA GLY A 182 -5.85 11.09 41.40
C GLY A 182 -4.33 10.87 41.35
N LEU A 183 -3.81 10.33 40.27
CA LEU A 183 -2.38 10.04 40.09
C LEU A 183 -1.60 11.20 39.46
N TYR A 184 -2.30 12.22 38.95
CA TYR A 184 -1.69 13.32 38.22
C TYR A 184 -0.66 14.11 39.04
N THR A 185 -0.93 14.34 40.34
CA THR A 185 -0.05 15.06 41.26
C THR A 185 1.07 14.20 41.84
N SER A 186 0.88 12.87 41.93
CA SER A 186 1.88 11.93 42.45
C SER A 186 2.94 11.52 41.42
N GLY A 187 2.71 11.87 40.14
CA GLY A 187 3.57 11.53 39.02
C GLY A 187 3.21 10.19 38.39
N TYR A 188 3.40 10.12 37.07
CA TYR A 188 3.25 8.90 36.28
C TYR A 188 4.29 8.90 35.14
N GLU A 189 4.64 7.73 34.66
CA GLU A 189 5.55 7.58 33.53
C GLU A 189 4.85 6.77 32.42
N LEU A 190 4.82 7.33 31.20
CA LEU A 190 4.34 6.64 30.02
C LEU A 190 5.52 6.14 29.19
N LYS A 191 5.66 4.82 29.09
CA LYS A 191 6.63 4.18 28.16
C LYS A 191 5.90 3.73 26.90
N CYS A 192 6.14 4.43 25.79
CA CYS A 192 5.61 4.08 24.48
C CYS A 192 6.78 3.65 23.60
N LYS A 193 6.79 2.39 23.20
CA LYS A 193 7.73 1.83 22.20
C LYS A 193 6.98 1.46 20.94
N PHE A 194 7.44 1.97 19.80
CA PHE A 194 7.01 1.51 18.49
C PHE A 194 8.03 0.48 17.99
N ASN A 195 7.53 -0.61 17.41
CA ASN A 195 8.41 -1.59 16.78
C ASN A 195 8.67 -1.15 15.33
N ASP A 196 9.86 -0.60 15.07
CA ASP A 196 10.27 -0.06 13.77
C ASP A 196 10.90 -1.12 12.85
N SER A 197 10.79 -2.41 13.20
CA SER A 197 11.36 -3.54 12.46
C SER A 197 10.94 -3.60 10.97
N ILE A 198 9.84 -2.96 10.61
CA ILE A 198 9.37 -2.87 9.21
C ILE A 198 10.24 -1.91 8.37
N LEU A 199 11.02 -1.05 9.00
CA LEU A 199 11.73 0.07 8.36
C LEU A 199 13.24 -0.10 8.32
N THR A 200 13.77 -0.91 9.19
CA THR A 200 15.18 -1.29 9.19
C THR A 200 15.33 -2.62 8.44
N ASP A 201 16.34 -2.71 7.61
CA ASP A 201 16.79 -3.98 7.07
C ASP A 201 17.52 -4.70 8.22
N GLU A 202 16.72 -5.29 9.14
CA GLU A 202 17.22 -5.94 10.36
C GLU A 202 18.34 -6.94 10.05
N GLU A 203 18.26 -7.56 8.89
CA GLU A 203 19.24 -8.55 8.47
C GLU A 203 20.57 -7.88 8.08
N ALA A 204 20.51 -6.75 7.37
CA ALA A 204 21.68 -5.96 7.02
C ALA A 204 22.30 -5.29 8.25
N GLU A 205 21.48 -4.75 9.17
CA GLU A 205 21.95 -4.15 10.42
C GLU A 205 22.58 -5.20 11.33
N ARG A 206 21.95 -6.37 11.46
CA ARG A 206 22.50 -7.50 12.22
C ARG A 206 23.78 -8.02 11.65
N GLN A 207 23.94 -7.99 10.33
CA GLN A 207 25.17 -8.39 9.66
C GLN A 207 26.29 -7.36 9.87
N GLN A 208 25.94 -6.06 9.87
CA GLN A 208 26.87 -5.00 10.22
C GLN A 208 27.33 -5.09 11.67
N ASP A 209 26.40 -5.26 12.61
CA ASP A 209 26.72 -5.41 14.03
C ASP A 209 27.60 -6.64 14.30
N ARG A 210 27.41 -7.75 13.56
CA ARG A 210 28.32 -8.91 13.62
C ARG A 210 29.73 -8.59 13.14
N GLN A 211 29.86 -7.75 12.13
CA GLN A 211 31.16 -7.27 11.66
C GLN A 211 31.81 -6.37 12.70
N ASP A 212 31.03 -5.46 13.30
CA ASP A 212 31.49 -4.55 14.34
C ASP A 212 31.97 -5.32 15.58
N VAL A 213 31.28 -6.40 15.96
CA VAL A 213 31.73 -7.32 17.01
C VAL A 213 33.03 -8.00 16.61
N SER A 214 33.17 -8.47 15.34
CA SER A 214 34.40 -9.13 14.87
C SER A 214 35.60 -8.19 14.82
N MET A 215 35.36 -6.88 14.59
CA MET A 215 36.37 -5.83 14.59
C MET A 215 36.67 -5.26 16.00
N GLY A 216 35.93 -5.70 17.02
CA GLY A 216 36.09 -5.21 18.38
C GLY A 216 35.53 -3.79 18.64
N VAL A 217 34.71 -3.28 17.72
CA VAL A 217 34.04 -1.98 17.85
C VAL A 217 32.81 -2.07 18.76
N MET A 218 32.13 -3.21 18.76
CA MET A 218 30.98 -3.54 19.58
C MET A 218 31.28 -4.77 20.43
N SER A 219 30.87 -4.76 21.70
CA SER A 219 31.03 -5.94 22.56
C SER A 219 29.97 -7.01 22.26
N LEU A 220 30.28 -8.27 22.55
CA LEU A 220 29.31 -9.38 22.47
C LEU A 220 28.10 -9.17 23.40
N ALA A 221 28.31 -8.52 24.55
CA ALA A 221 27.26 -8.20 25.49
C ALA A 221 26.28 -7.16 24.91
N GLU A 222 26.81 -6.07 24.32
CA GLU A 222 26.01 -5.06 23.60
C GLU A 222 25.23 -5.65 22.43
N TYR A 223 25.88 -6.47 21.58
CA TYR A 223 25.23 -7.16 20.48
C TYR A 223 24.06 -8.02 20.99
N ARG A 224 24.30 -8.75 22.06
CA ARG A 224 23.30 -9.64 22.65
C ARG A 224 22.15 -8.85 23.28
N ALA A 225 22.44 -7.78 24.03
CA ALA A 225 21.44 -6.89 24.61
C ALA A 225 20.53 -6.29 23.52
N LYS A 226 21.14 -5.81 22.42
CA LYS A 226 20.41 -5.21 21.28
C LYS A 226 19.48 -6.21 20.58
N TRP A 227 19.98 -7.40 20.26
CA TRP A 227 19.25 -8.35 19.39
C TRP A 227 18.38 -9.36 20.11
N TYR A 228 18.62 -9.60 21.38
CA TYR A 228 17.83 -10.55 22.17
C TYR A 228 16.95 -9.84 23.23
N GLY A 229 17.03 -8.52 23.33
CA GLY A 229 16.20 -7.75 24.26
C GLY A 229 16.54 -7.97 25.73
N GLU A 230 17.75 -8.40 26.01
CA GLU A 230 18.29 -8.65 27.36
C GLU A 230 18.93 -7.35 27.91
N THR A 231 19.08 -7.25 29.24
CA THR A 231 19.90 -6.19 29.82
C THR A 231 21.38 -6.51 29.62
N GLU A 232 22.27 -5.53 29.61
CA GLU A 232 23.71 -5.76 29.45
C GLU A 232 24.26 -6.70 30.53
N GLU A 233 23.78 -6.58 31.76
CA GLU A 233 24.17 -7.45 32.88
C GLU A 233 23.72 -8.91 32.68
N GLU A 234 22.55 -9.13 32.09
CA GLU A 234 22.06 -10.47 31.75
C GLU A 234 22.79 -11.04 30.53
N ALA A 235 23.12 -10.19 29.59
CA ALA A 235 23.87 -10.55 28.40
C ALA A 235 25.30 -10.99 28.77
N GLU A 236 25.99 -10.25 29.64
CA GLU A 236 27.32 -10.62 30.16
C GLU A 236 27.34 -11.97 30.81
N LYS A 237 26.35 -12.26 31.69
CA LYS A 237 26.26 -13.55 32.41
C LYS A 237 26.03 -14.75 31.49
N LYS A 238 25.50 -14.52 30.30
CA LYS A 238 25.19 -15.57 29.32
C LYS A 238 26.26 -15.72 28.23
N LEU A 239 27.32 -14.90 28.29
CA LEU A 239 28.45 -15.08 27.39
C LEU A 239 29.22 -16.35 27.77
N PRO A 240 29.65 -17.18 26.80
CA PRO A 240 30.54 -18.28 27.09
C PRO A 240 31.85 -17.74 27.67
N GLU A 241 32.27 -18.32 28.78
CA GLU A 241 33.61 -18.05 29.32
C GLU A 241 34.63 -18.37 28.20
N VAL A 242 35.33 -17.36 27.75
CA VAL A 242 36.47 -17.55 26.81
C VAL A 242 37.55 -18.23 27.65
N ASN A 243 37.52 -19.55 27.70
CA ASN A 243 38.67 -20.31 28.20
C ASN A 243 39.89 -19.92 27.34
N GLY A 244 40.83 -19.27 27.99
CA GLY A 244 42.01 -18.74 27.38
C GLY A 244 42.66 -19.79 26.46
N VAL A 245 42.84 -19.39 25.21
CA VAL A 245 43.73 -20.11 24.29
C VAL A 245 45.14 -19.92 24.86
N MET A 246 45.74 -21.04 25.22
CA MET A 246 47.07 -21.19 25.70
C MET A 246 48.10 -20.45 24.82
N GLU A 247 49.11 -20.01 25.50
CA GLU A 247 50.40 -19.56 25.02
C GLU A 247 50.92 -20.25 23.79
#